data_e3bf6dbe1c94ac37ba6cd8f834993839
#
_entry.id   e3bf6dbe1c94ac37ba6cd8f834993839
#
_cell.length_a   1.000
_cell.length_b   1.000
_cell.length_c   1.000
_cell.angle_alpha   90.00
_cell.angle_beta   90.00
_cell.angle_gamma   90.00
#
_symmetry.space_group_name_H-M   'P 1'
#
loop_
_entity.id
_entity.type
_entity.pdbx_description
1 polymer ?
#
loop_
_entity_poly.entity_id
_entity_poly.type
_entity_poly.pdbx_seq_one_letter_code
_entity_poly.pdbx_strand_id
1 'polypeptide(L)'
;MFVRRAFLRWQFIAAVVLPAWLAIGWAVFGSGGWSTLGLIIALPAAFLSLMVVAFLVNARPTVRQQKAVAWGDVGVLGAWHLAIIGAGFYGTTAVGFAVLAIALAVVAFWWAIWQLVRDGARRMQASMAKFERLAAEQRTGQAEAPKQVPHDLGEVIVVRETRDPE
;
A
#
# COMPACT_ATOMS: atom_id res chain seq x y z
N MET A 1 -13.49 -7.06 13.15
CA MET A 1 -12.93 -7.23 11.77
C MET A 1 -13.75 -6.49 10.71
N PHE A 2 -15.07 -6.37 10.86
CA PHE A 2 -15.98 -5.74 9.88
C PHE A 2 -15.63 -4.26 9.60
N VAL A 3 -15.47 -3.43 10.64
CA VAL A 3 -15.19 -1.99 10.54
C VAL A 3 -13.94 -1.70 9.70
N ARG A 4 -12.85 -2.44 9.93
CA ARG A 4 -11.57 -2.27 9.22
C ARG A 4 -11.67 -2.58 7.72
N ARG A 5 -12.52 -3.53 7.32
CA ARG A 5 -12.78 -3.86 5.92
C ARG A 5 -13.72 -2.86 5.26
N ALA A 6 -14.76 -2.44 5.99
CA ALA A 6 -15.68 -1.42 5.53
C ALA A 6 -14.93 -0.10 5.28
N PHE A 7 -14.03 0.29 6.19
CA PHE A 7 -13.25 1.50 6.10
C PHE A 7 -12.30 1.51 4.88
N LEU A 8 -11.75 0.37 4.48
CA LEU A 8 -10.94 0.25 3.27
C LEU A 8 -11.72 0.63 2.00
N ARG A 9 -12.99 0.20 1.90
CA ARG A 9 -13.87 0.57 0.79
C ARG A 9 -14.36 2.01 0.92
N TRP A 10 -14.64 2.43 2.14
CA TRP A 10 -15.08 3.78 2.45
C TRP A 10 -14.12 4.85 1.96
N GLN A 11 -12.81 4.64 2.04
CA GLN A 11 -11.80 5.62 1.61
C GLN A 11 -12.00 6.10 0.17
N PHE A 12 -12.30 5.19 -0.76
CA PHE A 12 -12.57 5.53 -2.17
C PHE A 12 -13.89 6.26 -2.33
N ILE A 13 -14.91 5.88 -1.57
CA ILE A 13 -16.20 6.58 -1.57
C ILE A 13 -16.02 7.96 -0.95
N ALA A 14 -15.31 8.07 0.15
CA ALA A 14 -15.02 9.33 0.84
C ALA A 14 -14.27 10.33 -0.04
N ALA A 15 -13.38 9.85 -0.93
CA ALA A 15 -12.68 10.72 -1.88
C ALA A 15 -13.63 11.48 -2.82
N VAL A 16 -14.83 10.98 -3.07
CA VAL A 16 -15.86 11.64 -3.86
C VAL A 16 -16.89 12.36 -2.97
N VAL A 17 -17.35 11.67 -1.93
CA VAL A 17 -18.43 12.18 -1.06
C VAL A 17 -18.01 13.40 -0.26
N LEU A 18 -16.76 13.44 0.25
CA LEU A 18 -16.30 14.57 1.06
C LEU A 18 -16.12 15.87 0.26
N PRO A 19 -15.51 15.88 -0.94
CA PRO A 19 -15.55 17.06 -1.78
C PRO A 19 -16.96 17.48 -2.19
N ALA A 20 -17.84 16.52 -2.51
CA ALA A 20 -19.25 16.82 -2.78
C ALA A 20 -19.95 17.46 -1.57
N TRP A 21 -19.66 16.99 -0.36
CA TRP A 21 -20.15 17.60 0.89
C TRP A 21 -19.67 19.05 1.04
N LEU A 22 -18.39 19.33 0.77
CA LEU A 22 -17.88 20.71 0.78
C LEU A 22 -18.61 21.62 -0.23
N ALA A 23 -18.90 21.10 -1.43
CA ALA A 23 -19.65 21.83 -2.45
C ALA A 23 -21.09 22.09 -2.02
N ILE A 24 -21.78 21.10 -1.45
CA ILE A 24 -23.14 21.24 -0.92
C ILE A 24 -23.16 22.22 0.25
N GLY A 25 -22.23 22.09 1.21
CA GLY A 25 -22.13 22.99 2.33
C GLY A 25 -21.92 24.44 1.87
N TRP A 26 -21.08 24.66 0.85
CA TRP A 26 -20.91 25.99 0.26
C TRP A 26 -22.21 26.49 -0.40
N ALA A 27 -22.93 25.65 -1.14
CA ALA A 27 -24.17 26.02 -1.78
C ALA A 27 -25.27 26.43 -0.79
N VAL A 28 -25.27 25.84 0.41
CA VAL A 28 -26.27 26.10 1.46
C VAL A 28 -25.87 27.27 2.37
N PHE A 29 -24.60 27.34 2.76
CA PHE A 29 -24.11 28.24 3.80
C PHE A 29 -23.07 29.27 3.28
N GLY A 30 -22.52 29.05 2.09
CA GLY A 30 -21.47 29.92 1.53
C GLY A 30 -22.00 31.25 1.08
N SER A 31 -21.21 32.31 1.24
CA SER A 31 -21.51 33.66 0.76
C SER A 31 -20.22 34.36 0.34
N GLY A 32 -20.30 35.09 -0.78
CA GLY A 32 -19.23 35.96 -1.27
C GLY A 32 -18.22 35.30 -2.22
N GLY A 33 -17.60 36.14 -3.07
CA GLY A 33 -16.72 35.71 -4.16
C GLY A 33 -15.43 35.03 -3.70
N TRP A 34 -14.86 35.43 -2.55
CA TRP A 34 -13.66 34.80 -1.99
C TRP A 34 -13.88 33.37 -1.55
N SER A 35 -15.06 33.07 -1.01
CA SER A 35 -15.41 31.70 -0.63
C SER A 35 -15.56 30.78 -1.85
N THR A 36 -16.02 31.32 -2.97
CA THR A 36 -16.12 30.58 -4.25
C THR A 36 -14.75 30.24 -4.81
N LEU A 37 -13.81 31.20 -4.82
CA LEU A 37 -12.43 30.95 -5.25
C LEU A 37 -11.75 29.89 -4.36
N GLY A 38 -11.95 29.99 -3.04
CA GLY A 38 -11.46 28.98 -2.10
C GLY A 38 -12.01 27.58 -2.40
N LEU A 39 -13.29 27.47 -2.73
CA LEU A 39 -13.94 26.22 -3.08
C LEU A 39 -13.37 25.60 -4.37
N ILE A 40 -13.16 26.39 -5.43
CA ILE A 40 -12.60 25.93 -6.71
C ILE A 40 -11.24 25.26 -6.51
N ILE A 41 -10.45 25.75 -5.55
CA ILE A 41 -9.15 25.16 -5.22
C ILE A 41 -9.30 23.99 -4.24
N ALA A 42 -10.16 24.13 -3.24
CA ALA A 42 -10.32 23.15 -2.17
C ALA A 42 -10.91 21.82 -2.66
N LEU A 43 -11.86 21.84 -3.61
CA LEU A 43 -12.50 20.63 -4.12
C LEU A 43 -11.50 19.68 -4.80
N PRO A 44 -10.73 20.11 -5.83
CA PRO A 44 -9.76 19.23 -6.45
C PRO A 44 -8.62 18.85 -5.49
N ALA A 45 -8.19 19.76 -4.63
CA ALA A 45 -7.15 19.46 -3.63
C ALA A 45 -7.62 18.41 -2.63
N ALA A 46 -8.85 18.50 -2.11
CA ALA A 46 -9.43 17.50 -1.23
C ALA A 46 -9.59 16.15 -1.94
N PHE A 47 -10.13 16.15 -3.17
CA PHE A 47 -10.27 14.92 -3.96
C PHE A 47 -8.92 14.23 -4.20
N LEU A 48 -7.93 14.98 -4.69
CA LEU A 48 -6.61 14.44 -4.99
C LEU A 48 -5.90 13.93 -3.73
N SER A 49 -5.92 14.68 -2.63
CA SER A 49 -5.28 14.27 -1.39
C SER A 49 -5.92 13.01 -0.80
N LEU A 50 -7.25 12.92 -0.78
CA LEU A 50 -7.98 11.74 -0.33
C LEU A 50 -7.70 10.53 -1.23
N MET A 51 -7.66 10.72 -2.55
CA MET A 51 -7.38 9.66 -3.51
C MET A 51 -5.95 9.16 -3.38
N VAL A 52 -4.96 10.05 -3.28
CA VAL A 52 -3.55 9.68 -3.10
C VAL A 52 -3.35 8.87 -1.82
N VAL A 53 -3.91 9.33 -0.70
CA VAL A 53 -3.80 8.60 0.56
C VAL A 53 -4.51 7.24 0.49
N ALA A 54 -5.69 7.16 -0.13
CA ALA A 54 -6.40 5.90 -0.35
C ALA A 54 -5.57 4.91 -1.18
N PHE A 55 -4.89 5.38 -2.23
CA PHE A 55 -3.99 4.55 -3.03
C PHE A 55 -2.76 4.10 -2.23
N LEU A 56 -2.11 5.00 -1.47
CA LEU A 56 -0.96 4.64 -0.63
C LEU A 56 -1.32 3.56 0.40
N VAL A 57 -2.47 3.70 1.07
CA VAL A 57 -2.96 2.69 2.02
C VAL A 57 -3.25 1.38 1.32
N ASN A 58 -3.89 1.41 0.14
CA ASN A 58 -4.22 0.20 -0.61
C ASN A 58 -2.99 -0.46 -1.27
N ALA A 59 -1.94 0.31 -1.57
CA ALA A 59 -0.67 -0.22 -2.10
C ALA A 59 0.09 -1.05 -1.05
N ARG A 60 -0.23 -0.89 0.23
CA ARG A 60 0.44 -1.63 1.32
C ARG A 60 0.18 -3.13 1.21
N PRO A 61 1.25 -3.93 1.22
CA PRO A 61 1.13 -5.38 1.10
C PRO A 61 0.32 -6.02 2.23
N THR A 62 0.43 -5.50 3.46
CA THR A 62 -0.32 -6.00 4.63
C THR A 62 -1.82 -5.76 4.47
N VAL A 63 -2.22 -4.59 3.95
CA VAL A 63 -3.63 -4.24 3.70
C VAL A 63 -4.21 -5.13 2.59
N ARG A 64 -3.44 -5.38 1.52
CA ARG A 64 -3.87 -6.26 0.41
C ARG A 64 -4.07 -7.70 0.86
N GLN A 65 -3.20 -8.22 1.73
CA GLN A 65 -3.30 -9.59 2.25
C GLN A 65 -4.46 -9.76 3.24
N GLN A 66 -4.59 -8.82 4.19
CA GLN A 66 -5.63 -8.88 5.23
C GLN A 66 -6.98 -8.35 4.76
N LYS A 67 -7.01 -7.64 3.60
CA LYS A 67 -8.18 -6.89 3.09
C LYS A 67 -8.78 -5.99 4.18
N ALA A 68 -7.94 -5.40 5.00
CA ALA A 68 -8.33 -4.56 6.14
C ALA A 68 -7.21 -3.58 6.51
N VAL A 69 -7.59 -2.35 6.86
CA VAL A 69 -6.67 -1.30 7.36
C VAL A 69 -6.29 -1.54 8.82
N ALA A 70 -5.16 -0.97 9.27
CA ALA A 70 -4.79 -1.00 10.67
C ALA A 70 -5.68 -0.05 11.49
N TRP A 71 -5.81 -0.29 12.81
CA TRP A 71 -6.59 0.60 13.68
C TRP A 71 -6.02 2.02 13.75
N GLY A 72 -4.69 2.17 13.66
CA GLY A 72 -4.05 3.49 13.56
C GLY A 72 -4.47 4.25 12.30
N ASP A 73 -4.62 3.57 11.17
CA ASP A 73 -5.11 4.17 9.93
C ASP A 73 -6.55 4.66 10.08
N VAL A 74 -7.42 3.84 10.70
CA VAL A 74 -8.81 4.22 10.99
C VAL A 74 -8.88 5.48 11.86
N GLY A 75 -8.01 5.59 12.88
CA GLY A 75 -7.96 6.75 13.76
C GLY A 75 -7.51 8.02 13.02
N VAL A 76 -6.38 7.99 12.34
CA VAL A 76 -5.81 9.16 11.63
C VAL A 76 -6.72 9.60 10.48
N LEU A 77 -7.14 8.67 9.63
CA LEU A 77 -7.98 9.00 8.49
C LEU A 77 -9.41 9.36 8.91
N GLY A 78 -9.93 8.72 9.96
CA GLY A 78 -11.24 9.08 10.54
C GLY A 78 -11.25 10.50 11.08
N ALA A 79 -10.22 10.90 11.84
CA ALA A 79 -10.07 12.27 12.33
C ALA A 79 -9.98 13.28 11.16
N TRP A 80 -9.25 12.93 10.10
CA TRP A 80 -9.16 13.76 8.90
C TRP A 80 -10.52 13.92 8.19
N HIS A 81 -11.27 12.83 8.00
CA HIS A 81 -12.61 12.89 7.41
C HIS A 81 -13.56 13.75 8.25
N LEU A 82 -13.51 13.62 9.58
CA LEU A 82 -14.32 14.45 10.48
C LEU A 82 -13.97 15.93 10.40
N ALA A 83 -12.68 16.27 10.26
CA ALA A 83 -12.26 17.65 10.06
C ALA A 83 -12.79 18.23 8.75
N ILE A 84 -12.78 17.46 7.64
CA ILE A 84 -13.37 17.89 6.35
C ILE A 84 -14.89 18.08 6.49
N ILE A 85 -15.58 17.17 7.17
CA ILE A 85 -17.02 17.30 7.44
C ILE A 85 -17.31 18.57 8.23
N GLY A 86 -16.51 18.85 9.27
CA GLY A 86 -16.64 20.06 10.08
C GLY A 86 -16.44 21.35 9.28
N ALA A 87 -15.45 21.35 8.34
CA ALA A 87 -15.20 22.48 7.45
C ALA A 87 -16.39 22.78 6.52
N GLY A 88 -17.13 21.75 6.10
CA GLY A 88 -18.29 21.87 5.20
C GLY A 88 -19.53 22.54 5.78
N PHE A 89 -19.57 22.80 7.10
CA PHE A 89 -20.68 23.56 7.71
C PHE A 89 -20.56 25.06 7.52
N TYR A 90 -19.43 25.59 7.06
CA TYR A 90 -19.20 27.02 6.77
C TYR A 90 -19.59 27.99 7.89
N GLY A 91 -19.62 27.54 9.15
CA GLY A 91 -19.86 28.37 10.32
C GLY A 91 -18.61 29.10 10.81
N THR A 92 -18.70 29.76 11.97
CA THR A 92 -17.57 30.49 12.59
C THR A 92 -16.34 29.62 12.89
N THR A 93 -16.53 28.33 13.06
CA THR A 93 -15.47 27.34 13.33
C THR A 93 -14.92 26.70 12.04
N ALA A 94 -15.50 26.97 10.87
CA ALA A 94 -15.14 26.33 9.61
C ALA A 94 -13.66 26.52 9.23
N VAL A 95 -13.12 27.71 9.46
CA VAL A 95 -11.70 28.01 9.23
C VAL A 95 -10.81 27.13 10.09
N GLY A 96 -11.14 26.96 11.37
CA GLY A 96 -10.41 26.07 12.28
C GLY A 96 -10.43 24.61 11.79
N PHE A 97 -11.59 24.12 11.36
CA PHE A 97 -11.71 22.78 10.79
C PHE A 97 -10.97 22.63 9.45
N ALA A 98 -10.95 23.67 8.62
CA ALA A 98 -10.19 23.65 7.37
C ALA A 98 -8.67 23.57 7.63
N VAL A 99 -8.15 24.38 8.54
CA VAL A 99 -6.74 24.32 8.97
C VAL A 99 -6.42 22.95 9.57
N LEU A 100 -7.29 22.44 10.44
CA LEU A 100 -7.12 21.10 11.00
C LEU A 100 -7.15 20.00 9.92
N ALA A 101 -8.02 20.11 8.94
CA ALA A 101 -8.10 19.17 7.82
C ALA A 101 -6.82 19.16 6.99
N ILE A 102 -6.22 20.34 6.73
CA ILE A 102 -4.94 20.45 6.02
C ILE A 102 -3.82 19.81 6.86
N ALA A 103 -3.74 20.12 8.14
CA ALA A 103 -2.74 19.54 9.03
C ALA A 103 -2.86 18.00 9.08
N LEU A 104 -4.08 17.50 9.24
CA LEU A 104 -4.35 16.06 9.26
C LEU A 104 -4.10 15.39 7.89
N ALA A 105 -4.29 16.09 6.77
CA ALA A 105 -3.92 15.60 5.45
C ALA A 105 -2.41 15.33 5.36
N VAL A 106 -1.59 16.28 5.82
CA VAL A 106 -0.13 16.13 5.86
C VAL A 106 0.27 14.97 6.77
N VAL A 107 -0.31 14.90 7.97
CA VAL A 107 -0.07 13.78 8.91
C VAL A 107 -0.47 12.45 8.30
N ALA A 108 -1.64 12.35 7.68
CA ALA A 108 -2.13 11.13 7.04
C ALA A 108 -1.23 10.68 5.88
N PHE A 109 -0.75 11.62 5.07
CA PHE A 109 0.16 11.37 3.97
C PHE A 109 1.50 10.81 4.45
N TRP A 110 2.15 11.48 5.41
CA TRP A 110 3.40 11.00 6.00
C TRP A 110 3.25 9.67 6.73
N TRP A 111 2.15 9.51 7.46
CA TRP A 111 1.80 8.26 8.11
C TRP A 111 1.66 7.11 7.10
N ALA A 112 0.97 7.34 5.99
CA ALA A 112 0.79 6.34 4.94
C ALA A 112 2.12 5.94 4.27
N ILE A 113 2.97 6.93 3.95
CA ILE A 113 4.32 6.68 3.39
C ILE A 113 5.18 5.89 4.38
N TRP A 114 5.25 6.34 5.63
CA TRP A 114 6.06 5.67 6.64
C TRP A 114 5.66 4.21 6.83
N GLN A 115 4.38 3.94 6.87
CA GLN A 115 3.88 2.57 6.97
C GLN A 115 4.18 1.75 5.70
N LEU A 116 4.06 2.34 4.51
CA LEU A 116 4.38 1.68 3.25
C LEU A 116 5.85 1.25 3.20
N VAL A 117 6.77 2.16 3.57
CA VAL A 117 8.20 1.89 3.63
C VAL A 117 8.52 0.80 4.66
N ARG A 118 7.93 0.90 5.85
CA ARG A 118 8.12 -0.09 6.92
C ARG A 118 7.61 -1.49 6.53
N ASP A 119 6.47 -1.57 5.89
CA ASP A 119 5.90 -2.83 5.42
C ASP A 119 6.73 -3.43 4.27
N GLY A 120 7.28 -2.58 3.38
CA GLY A 120 8.20 -2.97 2.31
C GLY A 120 9.52 -3.54 2.87
N ALA A 121 10.13 -2.87 3.83
CA ALA A 121 11.36 -3.30 4.47
C ALA A 121 11.19 -4.66 5.18
N ARG A 122 10.10 -4.85 5.92
CA ARG A 122 9.79 -6.12 6.59
C ARG A 122 9.65 -7.28 5.59
N ARG A 123 9.05 -7.04 4.43
CA ARG A 123 8.93 -8.06 3.39
C ARG A 123 10.28 -8.43 2.79
N MET A 124 11.12 -7.45 2.51
CA MET A 124 12.46 -7.70 1.97
C MET A 124 13.27 -8.58 2.93
N GLN A 125 13.26 -8.26 4.23
CA GLN A 125 13.92 -9.08 5.26
C GLN A 125 13.36 -10.50 5.32
N ALA A 126 12.03 -10.66 5.28
CA ALA A 126 11.39 -11.98 5.29
C ALA A 126 11.74 -12.80 4.04
N SER A 127 11.86 -12.16 2.88
CA SER A 127 12.27 -12.83 1.64
C SER A 127 13.73 -13.26 1.70
N MET A 128 14.63 -12.42 2.18
CA MET A 128 16.05 -12.76 2.36
C MET A 128 16.24 -13.94 3.32
N ALA A 129 15.58 -13.89 4.49
CA ALA A 129 15.62 -15.00 5.45
C ALA A 129 15.10 -16.33 4.86
N LYS A 130 14.10 -16.25 3.97
CA LYS A 130 13.61 -17.44 3.27
C LYS A 130 14.64 -17.99 2.26
N PHE A 131 15.28 -17.12 1.50
CA PHE A 131 16.34 -17.52 0.57
C PHE A 131 17.54 -18.13 1.30
N GLU A 132 17.97 -17.55 2.42
CA GLU A 132 19.05 -18.12 3.25
C GLU A 132 18.70 -19.51 3.77
N ARG A 133 17.46 -19.74 4.22
CA ARG A 133 17.01 -21.06 4.66
C ARG A 133 17.03 -22.08 3.53
N LEU A 134 16.50 -21.73 2.37
CA LEU A 134 16.50 -22.60 1.20
C LEU A 134 17.93 -22.92 0.72
N ALA A 135 18.84 -21.95 0.75
CA ALA A 135 20.24 -22.15 0.42
C ALA A 135 20.94 -23.06 1.46
N ALA A 136 20.61 -22.95 2.74
CA ALA A 136 21.13 -23.83 3.79
C ALA A 136 20.60 -25.25 3.63
N GLU A 137 19.31 -25.42 3.33
CA GLU A 137 18.69 -26.73 3.07
C GLU A 137 19.33 -27.44 1.86
N GLN A 138 19.60 -26.69 0.79
CA GLN A 138 20.29 -27.24 -0.38
C GLN A 138 21.73 -27.67 -0.07
N ARG A 139 22.47 -26.95 0.77
CA ARG A 139 23.81 -27.30 1.18
C ARG A 139 23.83 -28.57 2.06
N THR A 140 22.88 -28.67 2.99
CA THR A 140 22.76 -29.87 3.84
C THR A 140 22.29 -31.08 3.03
N GLY A 141 21.35 -30.93 2.11
CA GLY A 141 20.91 -32.00 1.23
C GLY A 141 22.02 -32.51 0.27
N GLN A 142 22.91 -31.61 -0.18
CA GLN A 142 24.08 -32.03 -0.96
C GLN A 142 25.19 -32.66 -0.11
N ALA A 143 25.28 -32.34 1.18
CA ALA A 143 26.24 -32.95 2.08
C ALA A 143 25.82 -34.38 2.50
N GLU A 144 24.52 -34.69 2.49
CA GLU A 144 23.98 -36.03 2.78
C GLU A 144 23.82 -36.93 1.55
N ALA A 145 23.91 -36.37 0.33
CA ALA A 145 23.99 -37.21 -0.85
C ALA A 145 25.26 -38.08 -0.72
N PRO A 146 25.13 -39.41 -0.60
CA PRO A 146 26.30 -40.28 -0.56
C PRO A 146 27.12 -39.95 -1.79
N LYS A 147 28.43 -39.64 -1.60
CA LYS A 147 29.36 -39.57 -2.73
C LYS A 147 29.14 -40.84 -3.50
N GLN A 148 28.40 -40.73 -4.62
CA GLN A 148 28.43 -41.79 -5.61
C GLN A 148 29.89 -41.88 -6.04
N VAL A 149 30.59 -42.81 -5.46
CA VAL A 149 31.89 -43.27 -5.97
C VAL A 149 31.60 -43.56 -7.45
N PRO A 150 32.29 -42.92 -8.39
CA PRO A 150 32.11 -43.27 -9.77
C PRO A 150 32.37 -44.77 -9.85
N HIS A 151 31.30 -45.54 -10.01
CA HIS A 151 31.48 -46.95 -10.34
C HIS A 151 32.11 -46.88 -11.71
N ASP A 152 33.38 -47.21 -11.71
CA ASP A 152 34.23 -47.35 -12.88
C ASP A 152 33.52 -48.32 -13.85
N LEU A 153 32.62 -47.76 -14.65
CA LEU A 153 32.09 -48.47 -15.82
C LEU A 153 33.11 -48.28 -16.91
N GLY A 154 34.22 -48.99 -16.73
CA GLY A 154 35.19 -49.26 -17.76
C GLY A 154 34.59 -50.07 -18.91
N GLU A 155 33.54 -49.58 -19.52
CA GLU A 155 33.08 -50.05 -20.79
C GLU A 155 33.74 -49.17 -21.90
N VAL A 156 34.98 -49.55 -22.18
CA VAL A 156 35.69 -49.06 -23.35
C VAL A 156 34.96 -49.61 -24.56
N ILE A 157 34.19 -48.75 -25.23
CA ILE A 157 33.64 -49.06 -26.57
C ILE A 157 34.82 -49.08 -27.53
N VAL A 158 35.33 -50.31 -27.83
CA VAL A 158 36.33 -50.55 -28.88
C VAL A 158 35.58 -50.45 -30.22
N VAL A 159 35.64 -49.29 -30.90
CA VAL A 159 35.22 -49.17 -32.27
C VAL A 159 36.23 -49.92 -33.15
N ARG A 160 35.89 -51.10 -33.63
CA ARG A 160 36.63 -51.82 -34.62
C ARG A 160 36.36 -51.20 -35.98
N GLU A 161 37.32 -50.46 -36.51
CA GLU A 161 37.31 -49.95 -37.86
C GLU A 161 37.54 -51.15 -38.79
N THR A 162 36.48 -51.61 -39.45
CA THR A 162 36.57 -52.62 -40.52
C THR A 162 37.02 -51.92 -41.79
N ARG A 163 38.28 -52.05 -42.11
CA ARG A 163 38.88 -51.64 -43.37
C ARG A 163 38.61 -52.75 -44.37
N ASP A 164 37.71 -52.52 -45.32
CA ASP A 164 37.53 -53.43 -46.45
C ASP A 164 38.72 -53.30 -47.41
N PRO A 165 39.33 -54.41 -47.81
CA PRO A 165 40.39 -54.43 -48.81
C PRO A 165 39.76 -54.56 -50.24
N GLU A 166 40.09 -53.64 -51.12
CA GLU A 166 40.09 -53.91 -52.53
C GLU A 166 41.46 -54.44 -53.00
#